data_24d2e350497337a01b8f8bf75577c1d3
#
_entry.id   24d2e350497337a01b8f8bf75577c1d3
#
_cell.length_a   1.000
_cell.length_b   1.000
_cell.length_c   1.000
_cell.angle_alpha   90.00
_cell.angle_beta   90.00
_cell.angle_gamma   90.00
#
_symmetry.space_group_name_H-M   'P 1'
#
loop_
_entity.id
_entity.type
_entity.pdbx_description
1 polymer ?
#
loop_
_entity_poly.entity_id
_entity_poly.type
_entity_poly.pdbx_seq_one_letter_code
_entity_poly.pdbx_strand_id
1 'polypeptide(L)'
;MKKTSVLILIMFITGIMQAQDRPQPKPGKAPVVNIKKPQTFILSNGLKVMVVENHKLPRVTFNLTLDNPPFAEGNKKGVDDLTSSLIGNGSKKIAKDIFNEEIDFFGANVNFSSQGAYANTLSKYATQILELMADGALNPNFTQVE
;
A
#
# COMPACT_ATOMS: atom_id res chain seq x y z
N MET A 1 -46.17 41.69 37.32
CA MET A 1 -46.69 41.26 36.02
C MET A 1 -45.58 40.96 34.96
N LYS A 2 -44.57 41.84 34.75
CA LYS A 2 -43.52 41.58 33.73
C LYS A 2 -42.60 40.36 34.04
N LYS A 3 -42.31 40.06 35.30
CA LYS A 3 -41.44 38.93 35.70
C LYS A 3 -42.13 37.57 35.53
N THR A 4 -43.41 37.50 35.79
CA THR A 4 -44.21 36.26 35.59
C THR A 4 -44.40 35.94 34.11
N SER A 5 -44.54 36.94 33.23
CA SER A 5 -44.63 36.70 31.78
C SER A 5 -43.32 36.17 31.17
N VAL A 6 -42.18 36.63 31.68
CA VAL A 6 -40.86 36.11 31.23
C VAL A 6 -40.65 34.66 31.66
N LEU A 7 -41.07 34.29 32.87
CA LEU A 7 -40.97 32.92 33.37
C LEU A 7 -41.82 31.94 32.57
N ILE A 8 -43.03 32.35 32.17
CA ILE A 8 -43.93 31.54 31.33
C ILE A 8 -43.35 31.39 29.92
N LEU A 9 -42.70 32.40 29.35
CA LEU A 9 -42.08 32.35 28.06
C LEU A 9 -40.88 31.37 28.04
N ILE A 10 -40.05 31.39 29.11
CA ILE A 10 -38.92 30.46 29.26
C ILE A 10 -39.41 29.00 29.37
N MET A 11 -40.52 28.78 30.11
CA MET A 11 -41.12 27.45 30.27
C MET A 11 -41.67 26.89 28.94
N PHE A 12 -42.18 27.76 28.07
CA PHE A 12 -42.64 27.38 26.72
C PHE A 12 -41.50 27.02 25.78
N ILE A 13 -40.34 27.68 25.87
CA ILE A 13 -39.20 27.44 25.02
C ILE A 13 -38.52 26.09 25.35
N THR A 14 -38.47 25.68 26.61
CA THR A 14 -37.91 24.37 27.03
C THR A 14 -38.79 23.19 26.63
N GLY A 15 -40.08 23.40 26.41
CA GLY A 15 -41.00 22.32 25.94
C GLY A 15 -40.83 21.94 24.47
N ILE A 16 -40.13 22.74 23.65
CA ILE A 16 -39.98 22.52 22.20
C ILE A 16 -38.70 21.70 21.88
N MET A 17 -37.77 21.58 22.82
CA MET A 17 -36.56 20.78 22.65
C MET A 17 -36.82 19.29 22.92
N GLN A 18 -37.75 18.69 22.22
CA GLN A 18 -37.87 17.25 22.11
C GLN A 18 -36.83 16.80 21.11
N ALA A 19 -35.76 16.20 21.58
CA ALA A 19 -34.82 15.46 20.70
C ALA A 19 -35.63 14.42 19.95
N GLN A 20 -35.71 14.54 18.63
CA GLN A 20 -36.35 13.52 17.81
C GLN A 20 -35.51 12.22 17.93
N ASP A 21 -36.08 11.25 18.61
CA ASP A 21 -35.56 9.86 18.57
C ASP A 21 -35.58 9.39 17.11
N ARG A 22 -34.45 9.51 16.43
CA ARG A 22 -34.30 8.96 15.09
C ARG A 22 -34.08 7.45 15.22
N PRO A 23 -35.00 6.62 14.80
CA PRO A 23 -34.78 5.18 14.86
C PRO A 23 -33.53 4.84 14.04
N GLN A 24 -32.65 4.04 14.63
CA GLN A 24 -31.45 3.59 13.95
C GLN A 24 -31.82 2.86 12.63
N PRO A 25 -31.19 3.20 11.49
CA PRO A 25 -31.48 2.52 10.25
C PRO A 25 -31.30 1.00 10.42
N LYS A 26 -32.27 0.23 9.96
CA LYS A 26 -32.14 -1.22 9.97
C LYS A 26 -30.97 -1.63 9.08
N PRO A 27 -30.09 -2.54 9.54
CA PRO A 27 -28.99 -3.02 8.70
C PRO A 27 -29.54 -3.62 7.41
N GLY A 28 -28.95 -3.27 6.28
CA GLY A 28 -29.24 -3.89 5.00
C GLY A 28 -28.81 -5.34 4.96
N LYS A 29 -29.18 -6.05 3.88
CA LYS A 29 -28.68 -7.41 3.67
C LYS A 29 -27.14 -7.38 3.59
N ALA A 30 -26.48 -8.33 4.27
CA ALA A 30 -25.04 -8.47 4.19
C ALA A 30 -24.60 -8.64 2.72
N PRO A 31 -23.54 -7.92 2.28
CA PRO A 31 -23.06 -8.07 0.91
C PRO A 31 -22.52 -9.48 0.68
N VAL A 32 -22.85 -10.05 -0.48
CA VAL A 32 -22.29 -11.34 -0.90
C VAL A 32 -20.87 -11.06 -1.39
N VAL A 33 -19.87 -11.53 -0.65
CA VAL A 33 -18.46 -11.42 -1.04
C VAL A 33 -18.12 -12.60 -1.94
N ASN A 34 -17.84 -12.29 -3.22
CA ASN A 34 -17.39 -13.28 -4.20
C ASN A 34 -15.91 -13.08 -4.46
N ILE A 35 -15.06 -13.89 -3.81
CA ILE A 35 -13.59 -13.84 -3.98
C ILE A 35 -13.21 -14.77 -5.12
N LYS A 36 -12.72 -14.20 -6.21
CA LYS A 36 -12.16 -14.98 -7.32
C LYS A 36 -10.86 -15.66 -6.89
N LYS A 37 -10.68 -16.91 -7.31
CA LYS A 37 -9.41 -17.62 -7.09
C LYS A 37 -8.30 -16.99 -7.96
N PRO A 38 -7.10 -16.78 -7.41
CA PRO A 38 -5.96 -16.33 -8.19
C PRO A 38 -5.61 -17.31 -9.31
N GLN A 39 -5.20 -16.81 -10.46
CA GLN A 39 -4.50 -17.63 -11.47
C GLN A 39 -3.08 -17.87 -10.96
N THR A 40 -2.64 -19.12 -10.94
CA THR A 40 -1.32 -19.49 -10.39
C THR A 40 -0.56 -20.31 -11.41
N PHE A 41 0.70 -19.95 -11.64
CA PHE A 41 1.63 -20.69 -12.49
C PHE A 41 3.07 -20.57 -11.97
N ILE A 42 3.96 -21.42 -12.45
CA ILE A 42 5.37 -21.43 -12.08
C ILE A 42 6.18 -21.18 -13.34
N LEU A 43 7.10 -20.22 -13.28
CA LEU A 43 8.04 -19.93 -14.37
C LEU A 43 9.15 -20.98 -14.41
N SER A 44 9.89 -21.06 -15.53
CA SER A 44 10.97 -22.02 -15.72
C SER A 44 12.11 -21.90 -14.70
N ASN A 45 12.28 -20.71 -14.09
CA ASN A 45 13.25 -20.45 -13.02
C ASN A 45 12.72 -20.82 -11.61
N GLY A 46 11.52 -21.40 -11.50
CA GLY A 46 10.91 -21.79 -10.23
C GLY A 46 10.08 -20.70 -9.55
N LEU A 47 10.04 -19.47 -10.08
CA LEU A 47 9.24 -18.40 -9.50
C LEU A 47 7.74 -18.72 -9.60
N LYS A 48 7.05 -18.78 -8.47
CA LYS A 48 5.61 -18.94 -8.40
C LYS A 48 4.92 -17.58 -8.57
N VAL A 49 4.09 -17.48 -9.59
CA VAL A 49 3.32 -16.26 -9.89
C VAL A 49 1.85 -16.49 -9.58
N MET A 50 1.26 -15.51 -8.90
CA MET A 50 -0.17 -15.46 -8.62
C MET A 50 -0.75 -14.16 -9.17
N VAL A 51 -1.78 -14.27 -10.01
CA VAL A 51 -2.43 -13.11 -10.66
C VAL A 51 -3.88 -13.02 -10.20
N VAL A 52 -4.26 -11.84 -9.72
CA VAL A 52 -5.64 -11.48 -9.38
C VAL A 52 -6.08 -10.30 -10.24
N GLU A 53 -7.04 -10.53 -11.12
CA GLU A 53 -7.53 -9.49 -12.02
C GLU A 53 -8.58 -8.61 -11.34
N ASN A 54 -8.36 -7.29 -11.41
CA ASN A 54 -9.33 -6.28 -10.98
C ASN A 54 -9.31 -5.11 -11.97
N HIS A 55 -10.32 -5.00 -12.78
CA HIS A 55 -10.42 -3.98 -13.86
C HIS A 55 -11.16 -2.70 -13.45
N LYS A 56 -11.38 -2.45 -12.16
CA LYS A 56 -12.06 -1.23 -11.68
C LYS A 56 -11.24 0.03 -11.89
N LEU A 57 -9.91 -0.10 -11.80
CA LEU A 57 -8.95 0.98 -11.99
C LEU A 57 -7.84 0.50 -12.94
N PRO A 58 -7.30 1.37 -13.81
CA PRO A 58 -6.21 1.03 -14.72
C PRO A 58 -4.84 1.04 -13.97
N ARG A 59 -4.72 0.26 -12.93
CA ARG A 59 -3.51 0.13 -12.09
C ARG A 59 -3.09 -1.32 -11.99
N VAL A 60 -1.79 -1.51 -11.82
CA VAL A 60 -1.19 -2.80 -11.51
C VAL A 60 -0.33 -2.68 -10.24
N THR A 61 -0.33 -3.73 -9.45
CA THR A 61 0.52 -3.87 -8.28
C THR A 61 1.33 -5.14 -8.43
N PHE A 62 2.64 -5.03 -8.25
CA PHE A 62 3.56 -6.15 -8.15
C PHE A 62 3.99 -6.30 -6.70
N ASN A 63 4.03 -7.52 -6.23
CA ASN A 63 4.51 -7.85 -4.90
C ASN A 63 5.40 -9.10 -5.00
N LEU A 64 6.71 -8.89 -4.87
CA LEU A 64 7.69 -9.95 -4.78
C LEU A 64 7.91 -10.27 -3.31
N THR A 65 7.77 -11.53 -2.94
CA THR A 65 8.05 -12.00 -1.58
C THR A 65 9.09 -13.10 -1.65
N LEU A 66 10.13 -12.97 -0.86
CA LEU A 66 11.15 -13.98 -0.66
C LEU A 66 10.80 -14.79 0.59
N ASP A 67 10.77 -16.11 0.46
CA ASP A 67 10.55 -17.01 1.60
C ASP A 67 11.90 -17.28 2.29
N ASN A 68 12.42 -16.24 2.96
CA ASN A 68 13.66 -16.33 3.73
C ASN A 68 13.30 -16.59 5.20
N PRO A 69 13.71 -17.75 5.76
CA PRO A 69 13.52 -17.97 7.20
C PRO A 69 14.37 -16.98 8.01
N PRO A 70 13.93 -16.59 9.21
CA PRO A 70 14.73 -15.78 10.10
C PRO A 70 16.11 -16.43 10.35
N PHE A 71 17.17 -15.64 10.30
CA PHE A 71 18.54 -16.08 10.56
C PHE A 71 19.18 -15.26 11.66
N ALA A 72 20.14 -15.86 12.37
CA ALA A 72 20.87 -15.15 13.40
C ALA A 72 22.04 -14.36 12.77
N GLU A 73 22.04 -13.05 12.91
CA GLU A 73 23.06 -12.16 12.33
C GLU A 73 24.44 -12.26 13.03
N GLY A 74 24.50 -12.93 14.20
CA GLY A 74 25.72 -13.16 14.96
C GLY A 74 26.40 -11.86 15.36
N ASN A 75 27.64 -11.66 14.90
CA ASN A 75 28.43 -10.45 15.15
C ASN A 75 28.18 -9.31 14.14
N LYS A 76 27.26 -9.52 13.19
CA LYS A 76 26.86 -8.52 12.15
C LYS A 76 25.43 -8.05 12.37
N LYS A 77 25.10 -7.71 13.62
CA LYS A 77 23.76 -7.20 13.95
C LYS A 77 23.41 -5.95 13.15
N GLY A 78 22.20 -5.92 12.57
CA GLY A 78 21.69 -4.83 11.75
C GLY A 78 22.01 -4.97 10.26
N VAL A 79 22.61 -6.08 9.81
CA VAL A 79 22.89 -6.29 8.39
C VAL A 79 21.62 -6.38 7.55
N ASP A 80 20.54 -6.94 8.10
CA ASP A 80 19.26 -7.03 7.42
C ASP A 80 18.61 -5.65 7.25
N ASP A 81 18.63 -4.83 8.29
CA ASP A 81 18.13 -3.45 8.27
C ASP A 81 18.94 -2.59 7.29
N LEU A 82 20.27 -2.73 7.32
CA LEU A 82 21.16 -2.02 6.39
C LEU A 82 20.90 -2.44 4.93
N THR A 83 20.76 -3.73 4.69
CA THR A 83 20.42 -4.26 3.36
C THR A 83 19.09 -3.68 2.88
N SER A 84 18.07 -3.68 3.74
CA SER A 84 16.75 -3.11 3.41
C SER A 84 16.80 -1.61 3.13
N SER A 85 17.72 -0.88 3.76
CA SER A 85 17.89 0.57 3.55
C SER A 85 18.64 0.91 2.26
N LEU A 86 19.55 0.04 1.84
CA LEU A 86 20.41 0.27 0.67
C LEU A 86 19.86 -0.32 -0.62
N ILE A 87 19.09 -1.41 -0.54
CA ILE A 87 18.48 -2.01 -1.73
C ILE A 87 17.47 -1.04 -2.34
N GLY A 88 17.54 -0.85 -3.65
CA GLY A 88 16.68 0.13 -4.36
C GLY A 88 17.27 1.54 -4.44
N ASN A 89 18.45 1.78 -3.92
CA ASN A 89 19.23 3.01 -4.16
C ASN A 89 19.90 2.98 -5.55
N GLY A 90 19.10 2.82 -6.60
CA GLY A 90 19.58 2.57 -7.95
C GLY A 90 19.94 1.09 -8.19
N SER A 91 20.56 0.85 -9.34
CA SER A 91 21.07 -0.47 -9.73
C SER A 91 22.51 -0.35 -10.20
N LYS A 92 23.16 -1.48 -10.51
CA LYS A 92 24.49 -1.48 -11.14
C LYS A 92 24.52 -0.76 -12.49
N LYS A 93 23.36 -0.58 -13.14
CA LYS A 93 23.24 0.07 -14.46
C LYS A 93 22.71 1.48 -14.37
N ILE A 94 21.91 1.80 -13.37
CA ILE A 94 21.17 3.05 -13.24
C ILE A 94 21.54 3.68 -11.90
N ALA A 95 22.13 4.88 -11.93
CA ALA A 95 22.45 5.63 -10.73
C ALA A 95 21.16 6.00 -9.95
N LYS A 96 21.29 6.17 -8.64
CA LYS A 96 20.17 6.42 -7.71
C LYS A 96 19.24 7.56 -8.17
N ASP A 97 19.81 8.69 -8.54
CA ASP A 97 19.02 9.88 -8.92
C ASP A 97 18.18 9.60 -10.18
N ILE A 98 18.80 8.99 -11.19
CA ILE A 98 18.13 8.61 -12.44
C ILE A 98 17.06 7.53 -12.18
N PHE A 99 17.36 6.57 -11.31
CA PHE A 99 16.42 5.51 -10.94
C PHE A 99 15.15 6.08 -10.28
N ASN A 100 15.33 7.03 -9.36
CA ASN A 100 14.22 7.71 -8.69
C ASN A 100 13.45 8.62 -9.66
N GLU A 101 14.16 9.36 -10.53
CA GLU A 101 13.54 10.22 -11.55
C GLU A 101 12.66 9.41 -12.51
N GLU A 102 13.09 8.22 -12.92
CA GLU A 102 12.27 7.34 -13.76
C GLU A 102 11.02 6.84 -13.03
N ILE A 103 11.13 6.45 -11.76
CA ILE A 103 9.97 6.04 -10.95
C ILE A 103 8.96 7.18 -10.85
N ASP A 104 9.45 8.40 -10.56
CA ASP A 104 8.60 9.59 -10.42
C ASP A 104 7.97 9.98 -11.76
N PHE A 105 8.71 9.90 -12.86
CA PHE A 105 8.21 10.17 -14.22
C PHE A 105 7.01 9.28 -14.59
N PHE A 106 7.05 8.00 -14.21
CA PHE A 106 5.94 7.07 -14.43
C PHE A 106 4.82 7.19 -13.38
N GLY A 107 4.96 8.07 -12.39
CA GLY A 107 4.00 8.20 -11.28
C GLY A 107 3.83 6.88 -10.53
N ALA A 108 4.90 6.15 -10.39
CA ALA A 108 4.94 4.86 -9.73
C ALA A 108 5.36 4.99 -8.27
N ASN A 109 5.11 3.93 -7.51
CA ASN A 109 5.68 3.75 -6.18
C ASN A 109 6.41 2.41 -6.19
N VAL A 110 7.71 2.42 -5.90
CA VAL A 110 8.55 1.21 -5.85
C VAL A 110 9.28 1.20 -4.51
N ASN A 111 9.17 0.10 -3.78
CA ASN A 111 9.83 -0.09 -2.49
C ASN A 111 10.54 -1.43 -2.45
N PHE A 112 11.63 -1.47 -1.72
CA PHE A 112 12.46 -2.65 -1.56
C PHE A 112 12.67 -2.97 -0.08
N SER A 113 12.95 -4.22 0.20
CA SER A 113 13.40 -4.72 1.49
C SER A 113 14.21 -5.99 1.31
N SER A 114 14.87 -6.46 2.36
CA SER A 114 15.56 -7.75 2.37
C SER A 114 14.62 -8.94 2.11
N GLN A 115 13.30 -8.75 2.33
CA GLN A 115 12.28 -9.78 2.17
C GLN A 115 11.54 -9.71 0.82
N GLY A 116 11.84 -8.75 -0.03
CA GLY A 116 11.21 -8.61 -1.33
C GLY A 116 11.11 -7.20 -1.87
N ALA A 117 10.18 -7.01 -2.81
CA ALA A 117 9.95 -5.72 -3.44
C ALA A 117 8.46 -5.51 -3.73
N TYR A 118 8.05 -4.26 -3.73
CA TYR A 118 6.70 -3.84 -4.05
C TYR A 118 6.73 -2.75 -5.12
N ALA A 119 5.83 -2.82 -6.09
CA ALA A 119 5.62 -1.72 -7.03
C ALA A 119 4.13 -1.52 -7.33
N ASN A 120 3.74 -0.26 -7.49
CA ASN A 120 2.40 0.13 -7.92
C ASN A 120 2.48 1.22 -8.97
N THR A 121 1.78 1.06 -10.10
CA THR A 121 1.79 2.01 -11.21
C THR A 121 0.51 1.93 -12.04
N LEU A 122 0.38 2.78 -13.04
CA LEU A 122 -0.66 2.67 -14.06
C LEU A 122 -0.39 1.46 -14.96
N SER A 123 -1.45 0.76 -15.39
CA SER A 123 -1.31 -0.45 -16.22
C SER A 123 -0.53 -0.24 -17.51
N LYS A 124 -0.57 0.95 -18.09
CA LYS A 124 0.19 1.31 -19.31
C LYS A 124 1.71 1.33 -19.10
N TYR A 125 2.16 1.48 -17.86
CA TYR A 125 3.59 1.50 -17.48
C TYR A 125 4.04 0.24 -16.74
N ALA A 126 3.19 -0.80 -16.74
CA ALA A 126 3.43 -2.03 -16.00
C ALA A 126 4.77 -2.68 -16.32
N THR A 127 5.12 -2.78 -17.61
CA THR A 127 6.37 -3.41 -18.06
C THR A 127 7.59 -2.61 -17.59
N GLN A 128 7.61 -1.30 -17.81
CA GLN A 128 8.72 -0.42 -17.42
C GLN A 128 8.99 -0.48 -15.92
N ILE A 129 7.94 -0.40 -15.11
CA ILE A 129 8.08 -0.43 -13.65
C ILE A 129 8.44 -1.82 -13.14
N LEU A 130 7.96 -2.90 -13.77
CA LEU A 130 8.39 -4.25 -13.44
C LEU A 130 9.88 -4.45 -13.74
N GLU A 131 10.38 -3.92 -14.85
CA GLU A 131 11.81 -3.98 -15.23
C GLU A 131 12.67 -3.18 -14.25
N LEU A 132 12.25 -1.95 -13.87
CA LEU A 132 12.94 -1.16 -12.84
C LEU A 132 12.96 -1.88 -11.49
N MET A 133 11.82 -2.39 -11.05
CA MET A 133 11.73 -3.15 -9.80
C MET A 133 12.63 -4.40 -9.85
N ALA A 134 12.64 -5.13 -10.95
CA ALA A 134 13.49 -6.30 -11.10
C ALA A 134 14.98 -5.94 -11.12
N ASP A 135 15.37 -4.86 -11.80
CA ASP A 135 16.77 -4.43 -11.86
C ASP A 135 17.27 -3.94 -10.49
N GLY A 136 16.46 -3.14 -9.77
CA GLY A 136 16.79 -2.71 -8.41
C GLY A 136 16.90 -3.86 -7.41
N ALA A 137 16.03 -4.87 -7.53
CA ALA A 137 16.05 -6.03 -6.64
C ALA A 137 17.19 -7.02 -6.93
N LEU A 138 17.48 -7.29 -8.22
CA LEU A 138 18.43 -8.31 -8.65
C LEU A 138 19.86 -7.79 -8.85
N ASN A 139 20.00 -6.49 -9.12
CA ASN A 139 21.27 -5.85 -9.40
C ASN A 139 21.50 -4.62 -8.50
N PRO A 140 21.33 -4.71 -7.17
CA PRO A 140 21.48 -3.55 -6.30
C PRO A 140 22.89 -2.97 -6.38
N ASN A 141 22.98 -1.66 -6.21
CA ASN A 141 24.25 -0.93 -6.18
C ASN A 141 24.62 -0.64 -4.72
N PHE A 142 25.38 -1.54 -4.09
CA PHE A 142 25.92 -1.30 -2.75
C PHE A 142 27.29 -0.61 -2.87
N THR A 143 27.36 0.67 -2.55
CA THR A 143 28.60 1.45 -2.56
C THR A 143 29.02 1.82 -1.13
N GLN A 144 30.32 2.14 -0.94
CA GLN A 144 30.83 2.61 0.35
C GLN A 144 30.44 4.07 0.67
N VAL A 145 29.88 4.77 -0.28
CA VAL A 145 29.53 6.21 -0.15
C VAL A 145 28.11 6.41 0.35
N GLU A 146 27.29 5.36 0.29
CA GLU A 146 25.93 5.33 0.80
C GLU A 146 25.83 4.54 2.10
#